data_34a1b297d9ecedac4633f126a1cc50aa
#
_entry.id   34a1b297d9ecedac4633f126a1cc50aa
#
_cell.length_a   1.000
_cell.length_b   1.000
_cell.length_c   1.000
_cell.angle_alpha   90.00
_cell.angle_beta   90.00
_cell.angle_gamma   90.00
#
_symmetry.space_group_name_H-M   'P 1'
#
loop_
_entity.id
_entity.type
_entity.pdbx_description
1 polymer ?
#
loop_
_entity_poly.entity_id
_entity_poly.type
_entity_poly.pdbx_seq_one_letter_code
_entity_poly.pdbx_strand_id
1 'polypeptide(L)'
;MKFGERKTMEKIRVLTAGDSALLIQFEQRIGEDVNRRISATVKLLKMQQIEGIVDMIPAYASLLVQYNPLVIRYEEIYKRVSAIVKMDTKVESMEKKVWEIPVLYGGEQGPDFSYVAEHAGISGEELIRLHSEKDYLVYMLGFLPGFTYLGGLEEKLHTPRLENPRVKIPAGSVGIGGSQTGVYPVDSPGGWQLIGRTPVKMYDPEKQDPILVQAGEYIHFYPITDSEYARISEAVASGNYSVQWHKEG
;
A
#
# COMPACT_ATOMS: atom_id res chain seq x y z
N MET A 1 21.32 22.30 -30.60
CA MET A 1 19.90 21.99 -30.65
C MET A 1 19.70 20.60 -30.06
N LYS A 2 19.29 20.51 -28.79
CA LYS A 2 18.91 19.22 -28.15
C LYS A 2 17.43 19.04 -28.38
N PHE A 3 17.06 18.06 -29.20
CA PHE A 3 15.69 17.60 -29.35
C PHE A 3 15.26 16.99 -28.04
N GLY A 4 14.31 17.63 -27.35
CA GLY A 4 13.65 17.06 -26.18
C GLY A 4 12.87 15.82 -26.63
N GLU A 5 13.23 14.69 -26.06
CA GLU A 5 12.44 13.45 -26.14
C GLU A 5 11.03 13.76 -25.61
N ARG A 6 10.06 13.84 -26.51
CA ARG A 6 8.65 13.73 -26.10
C ARG A 6 8.45 12.31 -25.58
N LYS A 7 8.45 12.14 -24.25
CA LYS A 7 7.90 10.94 -23.63
C LYS A 7 6.49 10.75 -24.20
N THR A 8 6.32 9.78 -25.07
CA THR A 8 5.01 9.31 -25.51
C THR A 8 4.29 8.82 -24.25
N MET A 9 3.34 9.59 -23.74
CA MET A 9 2.48 9.13 -22.65
C MET A 9 1.77 7.88 -23.13
N GLU A 10 2.06 6.74 -22.54
CA GLU A 10 1.35 5.50 -22.82
C GLU A 10 -0.16 5.73 -22.59
N LYS A 11 -0.93 5.34 -23.59
CA LYS A 11 -2.37 5.63 -23.63
C LYS A 11 -3.09 4.76 -22.60
N ILE A 12 -3.75 5.38 -21.62
CA ILE A 12 -4.62 4.66 -20.69
C ILE A 12 -5.65 3.86 -21.50
N ARG A 13 -5.84 2.59 -21.14
CA ARG A 13 -6.79 1.69 -21.80
C ARG A 13 -7.87 1.26 -20.80
N VAL A 14 -9.10 1.23 -21.26
CA VAL A 14 -10.23 0.62 -20.54
C VAL A 14 -10.54 -0.69 -21.22
N LEU A 15 -10.43 -1.79 -20.50
CA LEU A 15 -10.58 -3.16 -20.99
C LEU A 15 -11.72 -3.85 -20.25
N THR A 16 -12.32 -4.83 -20.89
CA THR A 16 -13.29 -5.71 -20.24
C THR A 16 -12.56 -6.69 -19.32
N ALA A 17 -13.13 -6.93 -18.14
CA ALA A 17 -12.61 -7.90 -17.16
C ALA A 17 -13.77 -8.81 -16.69
N GLY A 18 -14.00 -9.91 -17.41
CA GLY A 18 -15.19 -10.75 -17.22
C GLY A 18 -16.47 -10.04 -17.68
N ASP A 19 -17.59 -10.38 -17.06
CA ASP A 19 -18.94 -9.91 -17.39
C ASP A 19 -19.45 -8.78 -16.48
N SER A 20 -18.74 -8.50 -15.39
CA SER A 20 -19.16 -7.57 -14.33
C SER A 20 -18.03 -6.63 -13.86
N ALA A 21 -16.96 -6.47 -14.65
CA ALA A 21 -15.90 -5.53 -14.31
C ALA A 21 -15.23 -4.90 -15.56
N LEU A 22 -14.64 -3.72 -15.35
CA LEU A 22 -13.74 -3.02 -16.27
C LEU A 22 -12.34 -2.91 -15.64
N LEU A 23 -11.32 -3.16 -16.44
CA LEU A 23 -9.92 -2.91 -16.03
C LEU A 23 -9.42 -1.63 -16.71
N ILE A 24 -9.14 -0.61 -15.92
CA ILE A 24 -8.44 0.58 -16.40
C ILE A 24 -6.96 0.31 -16.24
N GLN A 25 -6.26 0.21 -17.35
CA GLN A 25 -4.82 -0.05 -17.41
C GLN A 25 -4.08 1.26 -17.65
N PHE A 26 -3.23 1.62 -16.69
CA PHE A 26 -2.35 2.78 -16.75
C PHE A 26 -0.98 2.38 -17.32
N GLU A 27 0.00 3.28 -17.21
CA GLU A 27 1.38 3.02 -17.59
C GLU A 27 1.95 1.82 -16.81
N GLN A 28 2.52 0.82 -17.51
CA GLN A 28 2.95 -0.45 -16.93
C GLN A 28 4.27 -0.30 -16.15
N ARG A 29 4.27 0.54 -15.12
CA ARG A 29 5.38 0.70 -14.18
C ARG A 29 4.86 1.05 -12.79
N ILE A 30 5.65 0.74 -11.78
CA ILE A 30 5.41 1.19 -10.41
C ILE A 30 5.99 2.61 -10.29
N GLY A 31 5.17 3.58 -9.90
CA GLY A 31 5.58 4.97 -9.73
C GLY A 31 4.50 5.81 -9.03
N GLU A 32 4.93 6.77 -8.23
CA GLU A 32 4.02 7.65 -7.49
C GLU A 32 3.07 8.43 -8.40
N ASP A 33 3.56 8.89 -9.55
CA ASP A 33 2.76 9.61 -10.55
C ASP A 33 1.66 8.72 -11.14
N VAL A 34 1.94 7.43 -11.37
CA VAL A 34 0.94 6.44 -11.80
C VAL A 34 -0.09 6.23 -10.68
N ASN A 35 0.36 6.03 -9.44
CA ASN A 35 -0.53 5.85 -8.30
C ASN A 35 -1.42 7.09 -8.09
N ARG A 36 -0.85 8.30 -8.15
CA ARG A 36 -1.63 9.55 -8.05
C ARG A 36 -2.73 9.63 -9.12
N ARG A 37 -2.45 9.21 -10.35
CA ARG A 37 -3.46 9.17 -11.43
C ARG A 37 -4.55 8.14 -11.13
N ILE A 38 -4.19 6.96 -10.61
CA ILE A 38 -5.14 5.93 -10.18
C ILE A 38 -6.04 6.48 -9.08
N SER A 39 -5.45 7.05 -8.02
CA SER A 39 -6.17 7.63 -6.88
C SER A 39 -7.10 8.78 -7.30
N ALA A 40 -6.64 9.67 -8.19
CA ALA A 40 -7.46 10.73 -8.75
C ALA A 40 -8.65 10.17 -9.56
N THR A 41 -8.43 9.10 -10.34
CA THR A 41 -9.49 8.42 -11.09
C THR A 41 -10.53 7.80 -10.14
N VAL A 42 -10.09 7.14 -9.07
CA VAL A 42 -11.00 6.60 -8.03
C VAL A 42 -11.83 7.72 -7.41
N LYS A 43 -11.19 8.84 -7.04
CA LYS A 43 -11.89 10.00 -6.46
C LYS A 43 -12.95 10.56 -7.41
N LEU A 44 -12.61 10.74 -8.68
CA LEU A 44 -13.55 11.22 -9.69
C LEU A 44 -14.73 10.27 -9.89
N LEU A 45 -14.47 8.97 -9.98
CA LEU A 45 -15.52 7.96 -10.10
C LEU A 45 -16.47 7.98 -8.89
N LYS A 46 -15.92 8.09 -7.67
CA LYS A 46 -16.72 8.26 -6.43
C LYS A 46 -17.59 9.51 -6.46
N MET A 47 -17.02 10.64 -6.89
CA MET A 47 -17.77 11.90 -6.99
C MET A 47 -18.93 11.85 -8.00
N GLN A 48 -18.81 11.04 -9.06
CA GLN A 48 -19.87 10.89 -10.06
C GLN A 48 -21.04 10.01 -9.58
N GLN A 49 -20.90 9.32 -8.45
CA GLN A 49 -21.95 8.47 -7.85
C GLN A 49 -22.65 7.58 -8.89
N ILE A 50 -21.86 6.94 -9.77
CA ILE A 50 -22.42 6.10 -10.84
C ILE A 50 -23.15 4.92 -10.22
N GLU A 51 -24.46 4.91 -10.36
CA GLU A 51 -25.29 3.77 -9.91
C GLU A 51 -24.86 2.49 -10.60
N GLY A 52 -24.74 1.42 -9.83
CA GLY A 52 -24.30 0.12 -10.33
C GLY A 52 -22.79 -0.14 -10.14
N ILE A 53 -21.94 0.81 -9.81
CA ILE A 53 -20.59 0.52 -9.36
C ILE A 53 -20.67 -0.14 -7.98
N VAL A 54 -20.06 -1.32 -7.85
CA VAL A 54 -20.03 -2.13 -6.64
C VAL A 54 -18.76 -1.87 -5.84
N ASP A 55 -17.60 -1.89 -6.55
CA ASP A 55 -16.31 -1.69 -5.91
C ASP A 55 -15.26 -1.14 -6.89
N MET A 56 -14.19 -0.57 -6.35
CA MET A 56 -13.05 -0.05 -7.10
C MET A 56 -11.77 -0.49 -6.43
N ILE A 57 -11.01 -1.36 -7.10
CA ILE A 57 -9.82 -2.02 -6.56
C ILE A 57 -8.58 -1.48 -7.29
N PRO A 58 -7.83 -0.54 -6.68
CA PRO A 58 -6.58 -0.05 -7.22
C PRO A 58 -5.48 -1.09 -7.09
N ALA A 59 -4.57 -1.10 -8.07
CA ALA A 59 -3.33 -1.87 -8.07
C ALA A 59 -2.17 -0.97 -8.51
N TYR A 60 -0.94 -1.52 -8.68
CA TYR A 60 0.25 -0.73 -9.02
C TYR A 60 0.11 0.09 -10.31
N ALA A 61 -0.52 -0.48 -11.33
CA ALA A 61 -0.62 0.13 -12.66
C ALA A 61 -2.02 -0.03 -13.27
N SER A 62 -3.02 -0.35 -12.46
CA SER A 62 -4.39 -0.54 -12.93
C SER A 62 -5.43 -0.24 -11.84
N LEU A 63 -6.67 -0.04 -12.29
CA LEU A 63 -7.84 0.06 -11.44
C LEU A 63 -8.91 -0.88 -11.98
N LEU A 64 -9.35 -1.84 -11.16
CA LEU A 64 -10.50 -2.68 -11.46
C LEU A 64 -11.77 -1.98 -10.95
N VAL A 65 -12.74 -1.80 -11.81
CA VAL A 65 -14.05 -1.25 -11.48
C VAL A 65 -15.09 -2.35 -11.62
N GLN A 66 -15.59 -2.84 -10.50
CA GLN A 66 -16.67 -3.84 -10.47
C GLN A 66 -18.02 -3.15 -10.56
N TYR A 67 -18.93 -3.72 -11.33
CA TYR A 67 -20.29 -3.18 -11.46
C TYR A 67 -21.33 -4.30 -11.48
N ASN A 68 -22.57 -3.93 -11.14
CA ASN A 68 -23.73 -4.84 -11.23
C ASN A 68 -24.37 -4.72 -12.63
N PRO A 69 -24.25 -5.73 -13.51
CA PRO A 69 -24.81 -5.68 -14.85
C PRO A 69 -26.34 -5.65 -14.90
N LEU A 70 -27.02 -5.97 -13.80
CA LEU A 70 -28.47 -5.85 -13.67
C LEU A 70 -28.92 -4.38 -13.42
N VAL A 71 -27.99 -3.50 -12.98
CA VAL A 71 -28.25 -2.08 -12.69
C VAL A 71 -27.75 -1.20 -13.83
N ILE A 72 -26.56 -1.47 -14.35
CA ILE A 72 -25.95 -0.68 -15.43
C ILE A 72 -25.37 -1.60 -16.50
N ARG A 73 -25.66 -1.34 -17.77
CA ARG A 73 -25.15 -2.12 -18.90
C ARG A 73 -23.69 -1.78 -19.19
N TYR A 74 -22.96 -2.75 -19.78
CA TYR A 74 -21.55 -2.61 -20.15
C TYR A 74 -21.27 -1.35 -20.97
N GLU A 75 -22.05 -1.09 -22.02
CA GLU A 75 -21.84 0.04 -22.92
C GLU A 75 -21.93 1.38 -22.18
N GLU A 76 -22.83 1.47 -21.21
CA GLU A 76 -23.04 2.68 -20.45
C GLU A 76 -21.91 2.91 -19.43
N ILE A 77 -21.57 1.89 -18.62
CA ILE A 77 -20.47 2.01 -17.65
C ILE A 77 -19.13 2.25 -18.37
N TYR A 78 -18.86 1.55 -19.49
CA TYR A 78 -17.68 1.75 -20.31
C TYR A 78 -17.56 3.21 -20.81
N LYS A 79 -18.67 3.78 -21.32
CA LYS A 79 -18.72 5.15 -21.82
C LYS A 79 -18.43 6.16 -20.68
N ARG A 80 -19.07 6.00 -19.51
CA ARG A 80 -18.89 6.88 -18.35
C ARG A 80 -17.45 6.81 -17.83
N VAL A 81 -16.95 5.63 -17.57
CA VAL A 81 -15.56 5.41 -17.09
C VAL A 81 -14.55 5.94 -18.10
N SER A 82 -14.72 5.65 -19.40
CA SER A 82 -13.82 6.14 -20.45
C SER A 82 -13.81 7.66 -20.57
N ALA A 83 -14.92 8.34 -20.31
CA ALA A 83 -14.99 9.80 -20.31
C ALA A 83 -14.16 10.37 -19.15
N ILE A 84 -14.28 9.80 -17.94
CA ILE A 84 -13.55 10.24 -16.74
C ILE A 84 -12.04 10.02 -16.92
N VAL A 85 -11.63 8.86 -17.43
CA VAL A 85 -10.22 8.51 -17.67
C VAL A 85 -9.54 9.43 -18.67
N LYS A 86 -10.33 9.99 -19.63
CA LYS A 86 -9.82 10.95 -20.63
C LYS A 86 -9.76 12.39 -20.11
N MET A 87 -10.41 12.71 -19.00
CA MET A 87 -10.25 14.01 -18.37
C MET A 87 -8.80 14.14 -17.96
N ASP A 88 -8.15 15.22 -18.44
CA ASP A 88 -6.79 15.53 -18.01
C ASP A 88 -6.85 15.96 -16.54
N THR A 89 -6.69 14.98 -15.66
CA THR A 89 -6.62 15.23 -14.24
C THR A 89 -5.31 15.95 -13.99
N LYS A 90 -5.34 17.29 -14.01
CA LYS A 90 -4.35 18.05 -13.24
C LYS A 90 -4.50 17.53 -11.82
N VAL A 91 -3.60 16.64 -11.45
CA VAL A 91 -3.51 16.10 -10.10
C VAL A 91 -3.13 17.28 -9.23
N GLU A 92 -4.14 17.99 -8.72
CA GLU A 92 -3.92 18.88 -7.59
C GLU A 92 -3.20 18.08 -6.54
N SER A 93 -2.17 18.66 -5.95
CA SER A 93 -1.41 18.00 -4.88
C SER A 93 -2.41 17.51 -3.84
N MET A 94 -2.66 16.21 -3.83
CA MET A 94 -3.50 15.64 -2.78
C MET A 94 -2.71 15.82 -1.48
N GLU A 95 -3.35 16.41 -0.46
CA GLU A 95 -2.77 16.47 0.88
C GLU A 95 -2.28 15.07 1.25
N LYS A 96 -1.01 14.97 1.56
CA LYS A 96 -0.36 13.71 1.94
C LYS A 96 -0.77 13.40 3.38
N LYS A 97 -1.54 12.34 3.59
CA LYS A 97 -1.86 11.83 4.92
C LYS A 97 -0.86 10.75 5.29
N VAL A 98 -0.10 10.97 6.34
CA VAL A 98 0.97 10.08 6.83
C VAL A 98 0.56 9.47 8.16
N TRP A 99 0.57 8.15 8.25
CA TRP A 99 0.31 7.37 9.45
C TRP A 99 1.61 7.00 10.15
N GLU A 100 1.73 7.31 11.44
CA GLU A 100 2.88 7.02 12.27
C GLU A 100 2.78 5.60 12.85
N ILE A 101 3.58 4.67 12.35
CA ILE A 101 3.52 3.26 12.75
C ILE A 101 4.76 2.88 13.55
N PRO A 102 4.60 2.60 14.88
CA PRO A 102 5.69 2.15 15.74
C PRO A 102 6.16 0.76 15.35
N VAL A 103 7.47 0.51 15.32
CA VAL A 103 8.05 -0.79 14.98
C VAL A 103 9.16 -1.16 15.96
N LEU A 104 9.06 -2.31 16.58
CA LEU A 104 10.17 -2.95 17.29
C LEU A 104 10.97 -3.79 16.30
N TYR A 105 12.20 -3.36 16.02
CA TYR A 105 13.08 -4.00 15.05
C TYR A 105 13.95 -5.10 15.67
N GLY A 106 14.22 -6.15 14.91
CA GLY A 106 15.12 -7.22 15.30
C GLY A 106 14.59 -8.14 16.39
N GLY A 107 15.49 -8.91 17.01
CA GLY A 107 15.17 -9.89 18.05
C GLY A 107 14.11 -10.89 17.61
N GLU A 108 13.24 -11.28 18.52
CA GLU A 108 12.13 -12.19 18.24
C GLU A 108 11.09 -11.58 17.28
N GLN A 109 10.98 -10.24 17.25
CA GLN A 109 10.00 -9.55 16.42
C GLN A 109 10.47 -9.39 14.96
N GLY A 110 11.79 -9.47 14.71
CA GLY A 110 12.39 -9.39 13.38
C GLY A 110 13.44 -10.49 13.17
N PRO A 111 13.03 -11.77 13.06
CA PRO A 111 13.96 -12.90 13.00
C PRO A 111 14.92 -12.87 11.80
N ASP A 112 14.60 -12.13 10.74
CA ASP A 112 15.45 -12.00 9.55
C ASP A 112 16.22 -10.67 9.52
N PHE A 113 16.12 -9.87 10.57
CA PHE A 113 16.74 -8.54 10.64
C PHE A 113 18.25 -8.58 10.37
N SER A 114 18.97 -9.52 11.02
CA SER A 114 20.42 -9.68 10.85
C SER A 114 20.76 -10.12 9.43
N TYR A 115 19.97 -11.03 8.84
CA TYR A 115 20.16 -11.48 7.46
C TYR A 115 19.99 -10.31 6.46
N VAL A 116 18.97 -9.46 6.65
CA VAL A 116 18.75 -8.30 5.77
C VAL A 116 19.89 -7.28 5.90
N ALA A 117 20.39 -7.02 7.11
CA ALA A 117 21.53 -6.14 7.34
C ALA A 117 22.81 -6.67 6.68
N GLU A 118 23.08 -7.96 6.83
CA GLU A 118 24.21 -8.65 6.21
C GLU A 118 24.13 -8.65 4.68
N HIS A 119 22.94 -8.96 4.12
CA HIS A 119 22.69 -8.94 2.68
C HIS A 119 22.92 -7.54 2.08
N ALA A 120 22.49 -6.50 2.79
CA ALA A 120 22.69 -5.11 2.41
C ALA A 120 24.13 -4.58 2.66
N GLY A 121 24.95 -5.33 3.41
CA GLY A 121 26.30 -4.92 3.81
C GLY A 121 26.33 -3.70 4.73
N ILE A 122 25.39 -3.61 5.68
CA ILE A 122 25.22 -2.48 6.61
C ILE A 122 25.05 -2.94 8.05
N SER A 123 25.17 -2.01 9.00
CA SER A 123 24.83 -2.28 10.40
C SER A 123 23.31 -2.35 10.61
N GLY A 124 22.89 -2.97 11.74
CA GLY A 124 21.49 -2.98 12.13
C GLY A 124 20.93 -1.57 12.37
N GLU A 125 21.72 -0.67 12.95
CA GLU A 125 21.35 0.73 13.14
C GLU A 125 21.08 1.44 11.81
N GLU A 126 21.92 1.18 10.81
CA GLU A 126 21.76 1.74 9.47
C GLU A 126 20.54 1.16 8.76
N LEU A 127 20.22 -0.14 8.97
CA LEU A 127 19.01 -0.74 8.44
C LEU A 127 17.77 -0.04 9.02
N ILE A 128 17.71 0.14 10.35
CA ILE A 128 16.61 0.85 11.02
C ILE A 128 16.49 2.25 10.45
N ARG A 129 17.60 2.99 10.37
CA ARG A 129 17.61 4.36 9.84
C ARG A 129 17.04 4.42 8.42
N LEU A 130 17.56 3.62 7.50
CA LEU A 130 17.13 3.61 6.10
C LEU A 130 15.67 3.17 5.91
N HIS A 131 15.18 2.27 6.78
CA HIS A 131 13.79 1.82 6.72
C HIS A 131 12.83 2.82 7.36
N SER A 132 13.26 3.64 8.32
CA SER A 132 12.40 4.55 9.08
C SER A 132 12.54 6.04 8.72
N GLU A 133 13.47 6.42 7.83
CA GLU A 133 13.73 7.83 7.52
C GLU A 133 12.77 8.46 6.51
N LYS A 134 11.91 7.68 5.88
CA LYS A 134 11.01 8.18 4.84
C LYS A 134 9.59 7.64 4.96
N ASP A 135 8.68 8.33 4.29
CA ASP A 135 7.28 7.92 4.19
C ASP A 135 7.08 7.01 2.99
N TYR A 136 6.40 5.92 3.22
CA TYR A 136 6.09 4.92 2.20
C TYR A 136 4.68 5.11 1.67
N LEU A 137 4.55 5.31 0.36
CA LEU A 137 3.25 5.35 -0.30
C LEU A 137 2.60 3.96 -0.26
N VAL A 138 1.34 3.91 0.19
CA VAL A 138 0.48 2.72 0.07
C VAL A 138 -0.03 2.65 -1.36
N TYR A 139 0.62 1.83 -2.20
CA TYR A 139 0.21 1.68 -3.60
C TYR A 139 -1.11 0.95 -3.73
N MET A 140 -1.28 -0.09 -2.96
CA MET A 140 -2.49 -0.91 -2.95
C MET A 140 -2.61 -1.68 -1.65
N LEU A 141 -3.82 -2.16 -1.40
CA LEU A 141 -4.13 -3.13 -0.36
C LEU A 141 -4.56 -4.44 -1.03
N GLY A 142 -4.20 -5.59 -0.46
CA GLY A 142 -4.59 -6.87 -1.06
C GLY A 142 -3.85 -8.04 -0.44
N PHE A 143 -3.98 -9.22 -1.02
CA PHE A 143 -3.53 -10.50 -0.47
C PHE A 143 -4.31 -10.90 0.79
N LEU A 144 -4.35 -10.02 1.79
CA LEU A 144 -5.12 -10.14 3.03
C LEU A 144 -5.81 -8.80 3.30
N PRO A 145 -6.95 -8.76 4.02
CA PRO A 145 -7.58 -7.51 4.43
C PRO A 145 -6.59 -6.65 5.22
N GLY A 146 -6.30 -5.44 4.72
CA GLY A 146 -5.37 -4.51 5.37
C GLY A 146 -3.88 -4.77 5.13
N PHE A 147 -3.49 -5.75 4.29
CA PHE A 147 -2.08 -5.92 3.90
C PHE A 147 -1.66 -4.77 3.00
N THR A 148 -0.62 -4.05 3.42
CA THR A 148 -0.12 -2.87 2.72
C THR A 148 1.04 -3.22 1.80
N TYR A 149 0.91 -2.90 0.51
CA TYR A 149 2.02 -2.94 -0.42
C TYR A 149 2.62 -1.54 -0.52
N LEU A 150 3.79 -1.37 0.09
CA LEU A 150 4.50 -0.11 0.19
C LEU A 150 5.62 -0.04 -0.85
N GLY A 151 5.72 1.09 -1.51
CA GLY A 151 6.82 1.36 -2.45
C GLY A 151 7.74 2.45 -1.95
N GLY A 152 8.88 2.58 -2.63
CA GLY A 152 9.90 3.56 -2.26
C GLY A 152 10.93 3.04 -1.26
N LEU A 153 10.98 1.71 -1.02
CA LEU A 153 12.04 1.10 -0.23
C LEU A 153 13.41 1.45 -0.83
N GLU A 154 14.36 1.82 0.03
CA GLU A 154 15.73 2.10 -0.36
C GLU A 154 16.34 0.90 -1.08
N GLU A 155 16.95 1.13 -2.25
CA GLU A 155 17.48 0.06 -3.11
C GLU A 155 18.44 -0.86 -2.35
N LYS A 156 19.22 -0.29 -1.45
CA LYS A 156 20.17 -1.00 -0.60
C LYS A 156 19.51 -2.05 0.31
N LEU A 157 18.23 -1.86 0.65
CA LEU A 157 17.45 -2.79 1.48
C LEU A 157 16.71 -3.86 0.66
N HIS A 158 16.79 -3.82 -0.67
CA HIS A 158 16.15 -4.83 -1.50
C HIS A 158 16.69 -6.22 -1.18
N THR A 159 15.83 -7.09 -0.69
CA THR A 159 16.21 -8.44 -0.24
C THR A 159 15.25 -9.47 -0.82
N PRO A 160 15.76 -10.57 -1.41
CA PRO A 160 14.92 -11.63 -1.96
C PRO A 160 13.97 -12.21 -0.91
N ARG A 161 12.82 -12.69 -1.36
CA ARG A 161 11.90 -13.47 -0.52
C ARG A 161 12.55 -14.79 -0.11
N LEU A 162 12.04 -15.39 0.96
CA LEU A 162 12.43 -16.75 1.37
C LEU A 162 12.11 -17.72 0.24
N GLU A 163 13.01 -18.68 -0.01
CA GLU A 163 12.77 -19.79 -0.94
C GLU A 163 11.61 -20.67 -0.47
N ASN A 164 11.54 -20.92 0.84
CA ASN A 164 10.47 -21.66 1.48
C ASN A 164 9.65 -20.71 2.36
N PRO A 165 8.43 -20.29 1.95
CA PRO A 165 7.60 -19.42 2.74
C PRO A 165 7.26 -20.02 4.11
N ARG A 166 7.16 -19.17 5.14
CA ARG A 166 6.70 -19.58 6.47
C ARG A 166 5.23 -19.96 6.41
N VAL A 167 4.88 -21.01 7.13
CA VAL A 167 3.48 -21.43 7.32
C VAL A 167 2.70 -20.39 8.12
N LYS A 168 3.37 -19.74 9.08
CA LYS A 168 2.77 -18.72 9.93
C LYS A 168 3.72 -17.54 10.15
N ILE A 169 3.23 -16.36 9.84
CA ILE A 169 3.80 -15.05 10.16
C ILE A 169 2.82 -14.37 11.11
N PRO A 170 3.24 -13.88 12.28
CA PRO A 170 2.35 -13.20 13.22
C PRO A 170 1.81 -11.88 12.68
N ALA A 171 0.58 -11.52 13.06
CA ALA A 171 0.02 -10.21 12.80
C ALA A 171 0.93 -9.08 13.31
N GLY A 172 1.00 -7.98 12.59
CA GLY A 172 1.88 -6.85 12.88
C GLY A 172 3.30 -7.00 12.34
N SER A 173 3.71 -8.19 11.82
CA SER A 173 5.07 -8.36 11.28
C SER A 173 5.35 -7.38 10.14
N VAL A 174 6.47 -6.68 10.23
CA VAL A 174 6.99 -5.78 9.18
C VAL A 174 8.06 -6.53 8.42
N GLY A 175 7.94 -6.55 7.10
CA GLY A 175 8.83 -7.35 6.27
C GLY A 175 9.26 -6.69 4.97
N ILE A 176 10.34 -7.24 4.38
CA ILE A 176 10.87 -6.88 3.07
C ILE A 176 10.74 -8.06 2.12
N GLY A 177 10.23 -7.82 0.93
CA GLY A 177 10.09 -8.82 -0.12
C GLY A 177 10.45 -8.26 -1.50
N GLY A 178 11.67 -8.50 -1.97
CA GLY A 178 12.21 -7.86 -3.16
C GLY A 178 12.44 -6.37 -2.93
N SER A 179 11.82 -5.53 -3.74
CA SER A 179 11.90 -4.05 -3.65
C SER A 179 10.78 -3.41 -2.81
N GLN A 180 10.06 -4.20 -2.03
CA GLN A 180 8.88 -3.78 -1.30
C GLN A 180 9.04 -3.99 0.20
N THR A 181 8.41 -3.11 0.99
CA THR A 181 8.15 -3.32 2.41
C THR A 181 6.65 -3.34 2.67
N GLY A 182 6.23 -3.79 3.84
CA GLY A 182 4.82 -3.86 4.20
C GLY A 182 4.58 -4.46 5.58
N VAL A 183 3.31 -4.47 5.98
CA VAL A 183 2.88 -5.00 7.28
C VAL A 183 1.87 -6.11 7.08
N TYR A 184 2.10 -7.25 7.73
CA TYR A 184 1.14 -8.35 7.79
C TYR A 184 0.01 -8.01 8.79
N PRO A 185 -1.23 -7.83 8.33
CA PRO A 185 -2.31 -7.35 9.20
C PRO A 185 -2.88 -8.43 10.13
N VAL A 186 -2.75 -9.70 9.71
CA VAL A 186 -3.26 -10.88 10.42
C VAL A 186 -2.25 -12.02 10.33
N ASP A 187 -2.40 -13.02 11.20
CA ASP A 187 -1.62 -14.26 11.11
C ASP A 187 -1.82 -14.92 9.74
N SER A 188 -0.75 -15.18 9.01
CA SER A 188 -0.84 -15.72 7.65
C SER A 188 0.46 -16.40 7.21
N PRO A 189 0.43 -17.27 6.18
CA PRO A 189 1.65 -17.71 5.53
C PRO A 189 2.31 -16.56 4.76
N GLY A 190 3.62 -16.63 4.54
CA GLY A 190 4.34 -15.65 3.73
C GLY A 190 5.83 -15.89 3.62
N GLY A 191 6.45 -15.26 2.61
CA GLY A 191 7.87 -15.46 2.29
C GLY A 191 8.72 -14.19 2.38
N TRP A 192 8.23 -13.12 3.02
CA TRP A 192 9.03 -11.92 3.20
C TRP A 192 10.00 -12.06 4.37
N GLN A 193 11.11 -11.34 4.29
CA GLN A 193 12.10 -11.25 5.37
C GLN A 193 11.55 -10.36 6.47
N LEU A 194 11.35 -10.90 7.66
CA LEU A 194 10.76 -10.18 8.78
C LEU A 194 11.84 -9.38 9.52
N ILE A 195 11.71 -8.05 9.51
CA ILE A 195 12.69 -7.14 10.11
C ILE A 195 12.24 -6.53 11.44
N GLY A 196 10.96 -6.63 11.76
CA GLY A 196 10.38 -6.07 12.98
C GLY A 196 8.91 -6.37 13.09
N ARG A 197 8.27 -5.79 14.11
CA ARG A 197 6.84 -5.94 14.35
C ARG A 197 6.24 -4.67 14.95
N THR A 198 5.05 -4.32 14.48
CA THR A 198 4.24 -3.27 15.10
C THR A 198 3.20 -3.88 16.04
N PRO A 199 2.93 -3.26 17.20
CA PRO A 199 1.82 -3.63 18.06
C PRO A 199 0.45 -3.12 17.55
N VAL A 200 0.45 -2.30 16.49
CA VAL A 200 -0.75 -1.69 15.94
C VAL A 200 -1.54 -2.70 15.09
N LYS A 201 -2.86 -2.72 15.25
CA LYS A 201 -3.75 -3.48 14.37
C LYS A 201 -3.94 -2.73 13.04
N MET A 202 -3.38 -3.24 11.95
CA MET A 202 -3.61 -2.73 10.60
C MET A 202 -5.01 -3.08 10.07
N TYR A 203 -5.59 -4.16 10.62
CA TYR A 203 -6.95 -4.63 10.35
C TYR A 203 -7.65 -4.99 11.66
N ASP A 204 -8.86 -4.47 11.86
CA ASP A 204 -9.71 -4.76 13.02
C ASP A 204 -11.16 -4.93 12.55
N PRO A 205 -11.66 -6.18 12.42
CA PRO A 205 -12.99 -6.47 11.89
C PRO A 205 -14.14 -5.96 12.77
N GLU A 206 -13.85 -5.57 14.02
CA GLU A 206 -14.86 -5.05 14.95
C GLU A 206 -15.13 -3.54 14.73
N LYS A 207 -14.28 -2.86 13.95
CA LYS A 207 -14.46 -1.43 13.64
C LYS A 207 -15.34 -1.22 12.42
N GLN A 208 -16.03 -0.09 12.37
CA GLN A 208 -16.80 0.36 11.22
C GLN A 208 -15.91 0.52 9.99
N ASP A 209 -14.71 1.10 10.16
CA ASP A 209 -13.65 1.16 9.17
C ASP A 209 -12.56 0.15 9.58
N PRO A 210 -12.63 -1.10 9.11
CA PRO A 210 -11.80 -2.19 9.62
C PRO A 210 -10.33 -2.09 9.20
N ILE A 211 -10.02 -1.35 8.14
CA ILE A 211 -8.65 -1.19 7.60
C ILE A 211 -8.13 0.19 8.00
N LEU A 212 -6.98 0.20 8.68
CA LEU A 212 -6.40 1.43 9.23
C LEU A 212 -6.00 2.45 8.15
N VAL A 213 -5.40 1.99 7.06
CA VAL A 213 -4.83 2.84 6.01
C VAL A 213 -5.51 2.59 4.68
N GLN A 214 -5.50 3.58 3.80
CA GLN A 214 -6.08 3.49 2.46
C GLN A 214 -5.00 3.58 1.37
N ALA A 215 -5.27 3.02 0.18
CA ALA A 215 -4.41 3.23 -0.98
C ALA A 215 -4.32 4.72 -1.32
N GLY A 216 -3.09 5.21 -1.56
CA GLY A 216 -2.80 6.62 -1.78
C GLY A 216 -2.43 7.41 -0.52
N GLU A 217 -2.61 6.84 0.68
CA GLU A 217 -2.07 7.37 1.93
C GLU A 217 -0.61 6.92 2.11
N TYR A 218 0.06 7.41 3.18
CA TYR A 218 1.45 7.10 3.47
C TYR A 218 1.59 6.50 4.85
N ILE A 219 2.64 5.68 5.02
CA ILE A 219 3.08 5.14 6.31
C ILE A 219 4.50 5.62 6.57
N HIS A 220 4.70 6.20 7.76
CA HIS A 220 5.99 6.48 8.36
C HIS A 220 6.26 5.47 9.47
N PHE A 221 7.33 4.68 9.33
CA PHE A 221 7.74 3.77 10.40
C PHE A 221 8.68 4.50 11.34
N TYR A 222 8.53 4.30 12.65
CA TYR A 222 9.48 4.78 13.63
C TYR A 222 9.87 3.69 14.63
N PRO A 223 11.17 3.62 15.01
CA PRO A 223 11.65 2.59 15.93
C PRO A 223 11.17 2.85 17.34
N ILE A 224 10.81 1.75 18.03
CA ILE A 224 10.44 1.75 19.45
C ILE A 224 11.25 0.70 20.22
N THR A 225 11.30 0.87 21.55
CA THR A 225 11.93 -0.07 22.50
C THR A 225 10.98 -1.18 22.89
N ASP A 226 11.51 -2.27 23.50
CA ASP A 226 10.70 -3.38 24.05
C ASP A 226 9.67 -2.89 25.07
N SER A 227 10.04 -1.95 25.93
CA SER A 227 9.14 -1.36 26.94
C SER A 227 7.99 -0.57 26.31
N GLU A 228 8.28 0.20 25.23
CA GLU A 228 7.27 0.91 24.47
C GLU A 228 6.36 -0.05 23.70
N TYR A 229 6.94 -1.10 23.12
CA TYR A 229 6.16 -2.14 22.44
C TYR A 229 5.16 -2.78 23.38
N ALA A 230 5.59 -3.20 24.59
CA ALA A 230 4.71 -3.79 25.59
C ALA A 230 3.60 -2.82 26.02
N ARG A 231 3.94 -1.56 26.32
CA ARG A 231 2.99 -0.51 26.70
C ARG A 231 1.95 -0.23 25.60
N ILE A 232 2.40 -0.11 24.36
CA ILE A 232 1.50 0.14 23.23
C ILE A 232 0.62 -1.09 22.97
N SER A 233 1.17 -2.31 23.05
CA SER A 233 0.40 -3.56 22.90
C SER A 233 -0.75 -3.65 23.92
N GLU A 234 -0.49 -3.30 25.19
CA GLU A 234 -1.52 -3.28 26.22
C GLU A 234 -2.60 -2.22 25.94
N ALA A 235 -2.19 -1.02 25.51
CA ALA A 235 -3.11 0.04 25.13
C ALA A 235 -3.97 -0.31 23.91
N VAL A 236 -3.39 -1.00 22.90
CA VAL A 236 -4.12 -1.52 21.74
C VAL A 236 -5.11 -2.60 22.15
N ALA A 237 -4.69 -3.54 23.00
CA ALA A 237 -5.56 -4.63 23.47
C ALA A 237 -6.76 -4.12 24.30
N SER A 238 -6.55 -3.05 25.08
CA SER A 238 -7.61 -2.40 25.88
C SER A 238 -8.46 -1.38 25.09
N GLY A 239 -8.17 -1.16 23.79
CA GLY A 239 -8.88 -0.18 22.97
C GLY A 239 -8.54 1.30 23.24
N ASN A 240 -7.49 1.55 24.03
CA ASN A 240 -7.08 2.89 24.49
C ASN A 240 -5.94 3.50 23.64
N TYR A 241 -5.61 2.90 22.50
CA TYR A 241 -4.58 3.39 21.59
C TYR A 241 -5.17 3.91 20.29
N SER A 242 -4.82 5.15 19.95
CA SER A 242 -5.12 5.74 18.65
C SER A 242 -3.83 6.00 17.88
N VAL A 243 -3.75 5.43 16.69
CA VAL A 243 -2.61 5.67 15.80
C VAL A 243 -2.58 7.14 15.39
N GLN A 244 -1.43 7.77 15.53
CA GLN A 244 -1.24 9.15 15.13
C GLN A 244 -1.10 9.25 13.61
N TRP A 245 -1.54 10.37 13.08
CA TRP A 245 -1.34 10.72 11.67
C TRP A 245 -1.24 12.24 11.54
N HIS A 246 -0.57 12.68 10.49
CA HIS A 246 -0.48 14.11 10.15
C HIS A 246 -0.69 14.35 8.67
N LYS A 247 -0.89 15.60 8.29
CA LYS A 247 -0.95 16.04 6.91
C LYS A 247 0.33 16.78 6.56
N GLU A 248 0.89 16.46 5.40
CA GLU A 248 1.91 17.26 4.74
C GLU A 248 1.28 17.95 3.54
N GLY A 249 1.48 19.25 3.46
CA GLY A 249 0.98 20.10 2.38
C GLY A 249 2.08 20.56 1.43
#